data_0fcf2d70f17d307d80967fe7e0c234da
#
_entry.id   0fcf2d70f17d307d80967fe7e0c234da
#
_cell.length_a   1.000
_cell.length_b   1.000
_cell.length_c   1.000
_cell.angle_alpha   90.00
_cell.angle_beta   90.00
_cell.angle_gamma   90.00
#
_symmetry.space_group_name_H-M   'P 1'
#
loop_
_entity.id
_entity.type
_entity.pdbx_description
1 polymer ?
#
loop_
_entity_poly.entity_id
_entity_poly.type
_entity_poly.pdbx_seq_one_letter_code
_entity_poly.pdbx_strand_id
1 'polypeptide(L)'
;YARVFTRDNAVIGLAGGYPAGLQERVAKAIAGLPAGAPPRVPMGTPPAIQNVQVTAVEKDCLATAISIGFPIDVTRSSADFYALLIANSYLGEHRTFNGRLMTRMREVRGLNYGDYSYIEHFVQDGGSTFPITNITRSQQYFSIWIRPVQPQHRQFALRLAIFELERLVRDGMTQEEFERTRTFLKHYSKLWAQDQNRRLGYLMDSRFYGTDDYISTLPAKLDEVTLEQVNAAIRKHLNASNLCVAVITKGADEFLKDLITNKPSPMTYEAEGIPADVIAEDGVVAVYKLNINRSASKIVEAEEMFK
;
A
#
# COMPACT_ATOMS: atom_id res chain seq x y z
N TYR A 1 13.86 -19.36 -19.77
CA TYR A 1 13.50 -20.46 -18.87
C TYR A 1 14.76 -21.05 -18.24
N ALA A 2 15.63 -21.77 -19.00
CA ALA A 2 16.78 -22.54 -18.50
C ALA A 2 17.78 -21.73 -17.64
N ARG A 3 17.86 -20.40 -17.85
CA ARG A 3 18.75 -19.53 -17.07
C ARG A 3 18.22 -19.23 -15.66
N VAL A 4 16.90 -19.26 -15.46
CA VAL A 4 16.25 -18.83 -14.20
C VAL A 4 15.74 -20.04 -13.41
N PHE A 5 15.20 -21.04 -14.08
CA PHE A 5 14.69 -22.25 -13.45
C PHE A 5 15.85 -23.25 -13.25
N THR A 6 16.62 -23.01 -12.20
CA THR A 6 17.78 -23.82 -11.83
C THR A 6 17.65 -24.36 -10.42
N ARG A 7 18.41 -25.43 -10.11
CA ARG A 7 18.37 -26.05 -8.76
C ARG A 7 18.73 -25.06 -7.65
N ASP A 8 19.73 -24.23 -7.91
CA ASP A 8 20.26 -23.33 -6.89
C ASP A 8 19.41 -22.06 -6.71
N ASN A 9 18.45 -21.86 -7.60
CA ASN A 9 17.46 -20.76 -7.54
C ASN A 9 16.04 -21.23 -7.16
N ALA A 10 15.88 -22.50 -6.86
CA ALA A 10 14.56 -23.06 -6.51
C ALA A 10 14.39 -23.17 -4.99
N VAL A 11 13.26 -22.68 -4.48
CA VAL A 11 12.79 -22.93 -3.13
C VAL A 11 11.43 -23.61 -3.22
N ILE A 12 11.27 -24.73 -2.54
CA ILE A 12 10.05 -25.51 -2.56
C ILE A 12 9.48 -25.61 -1.17
N GLY A 13 8.22 -25.25 -1.05
CA GLY A 13 7.44 -25.45 0.15
C GLY A 13 6.43 -26.57 -0.02
N LEU A 14 6.29 -27.43 0.97
CA LEU A 14 5.29 -28.49 1.03
C LEU A 14 4.47 -28.34 2.30
N ALA A 15 3.16 -28.32 2.17
CA ALA A 15 2.25 -28.29 3.31
C ALA A 15 1.02 -29.18 3.03
N GLY A 16 0.38 -29.67 4.08
CA GLY A 16 -0.82 -30.52 3.99
C GLY A 16 -0.53 -32.00 4.24
N GLY A 17 -1.56 -32.80 4.09
CA GLY A 17 -1.50 -34.27 4.25
C GLY A 17 -1.00 -34.94 2.98
N TYR A 18 0.29 -34.93 2.71
CA TYR A 18 0.86 -35.61 1.55
C TYR A 18 1.41 -37.00 1.90
N PRO A 19 1.45 -37.94 0.91
CA PRO A 19 1.90 -39.30 1.15
C PRO A 19 3.39 -39.36 1.46
N ALA A 20 3.81 -40.39 2.21
CA ALA A 20 5.20 -40.70 2.43
C ALA A 20 5.99 -40.78 1.08
N GLY A 21 7.21 -40.33 1.06
CA GLY A 21 8.06 -40.32 -0.12
C GLY A 21 7.79 -39.17 -1.13
N LEU A 22 6.84 -38.25 -0.84
CA LEU A 22 6.64 -37.10 -1.73
C LEU A 22 7.85 -36.16 -1.75
N GLN A 23 8.50 -35.96 -0.62
CA GLN A 23 9.68 -35.09 -0.52
C GLN A 23 10.81 -35.61 -1.41
N GLU A 24 11.09 -36.91 -1.37
CA GLU A 24 12.12 -37.57 -2.21
C GLU A 24 11.76 -37.49 -3.69
N ARG A 25 10.49 -37.68 -4.05
CA ARG A 25 10.02 -37.54 -5.43
C ARG A 25 10.21 -36.13 -5.96
N VAL A 26 9.85 -35.13 -5.15
CA VAL A 26 10.03 -33.70 -5.50
C VAL A 26 11.52 -33.36 -5.61
N ALA A 27 12.35 -33.80 -4.64
CA ALA A 27 13.79 -33.59 -4.68
C ALA A 27 14.41 -34.20 -5.95
N LYS A 28 14.00 -35.43 -6.33
CA LYS A 28 14.45 -36.09 -7.56
C LYS A 28 14.02 -35.33 -8.83
N ALA A 29 12.81 -34.81 -8.86
CA ALA A 29 12.34 -34.02 -10.00
C ALA A 29 13.16 -32.74 -10.18
N ILE A 30 13.48 -32.06 -9.09
CA ILE A 30 14.29 -30.82 -9.10
C ILE A 30 15.75 -31.08 -9.42
N ALA A 31 16.28 -32.23 -9.01
CA ALA A 31 17.65 -32.62 -9.36
C ALA A 31 17.86 -32.69 -10.90
N GLY A 32 16.80 -32.82 -11.69
CA GLY A 32 16.81 -32.74 -13.15
C GLY A 32 16.93 -31.32 -13.72
N LEU A 33 16.77 -30.27 -12.91
CA LEU A 33 16.94 -28.89 -13.36
C LEU A 33 18.45 -28.58 -13.58
N PRO A 34 18.76 -27.61 -14.47
CA PRO A 34 20.13 -27.12 -14.64
C PRO A 34 20.76 -26.70 -13.31
N ALA A 35 22.02 -26.96 -13.12
CA ALA A 35 22.80 -26.44 -12.00
C ALA A 35 23.10 -24.94 -12.18
N GLY A 36 23.47 -24.28 -11.10
CA GLY A 36 23.87 -22.88 -11.07
C GLY A 36 22.75 -21.93 -10.65
N ALA A 37 23.13 -20.79 -10.14
CA ALA A 37 22.22 -19.69 -9.84
C ALA A 37 22.20 -18.70 -11.01
N PRO A 38 21.04 -18.09 -11.34
CA PRO A 38 21.01 -17.03 -12.34
C PRO A 38 21.86 -15.84 -11.85
N PRO A 39 22.50 -15.11 -12.77
CA PRO A 39 23.18 -13.87 -12.39
C PRO A 39 22.15 -12.93 -11.76
N ARG A 40 22.46 -12.39 -10.59
CA ARG A 40 21.65 -11.33 -9.99
C ARG A 40 21.75 -10.10 -10.87
N VAL A 41 20.62 -9.67 -11.44
CA VAL A 41 20.54 -8.39 -12.13
C VAL A 41 20.43 -7.32 -11.06
N PRO A 42 21.35 -6.35 -10.99
CA PRO A 42 21.23 -5.25 -10.05
C PRO A 42 19.90 -4.51 -10.28
N MET A 43 19.16 -4.29 -9.22
CA MET A 43 17.98 -3.43 -9.30
C MET A 43 18.46 -1.99 -9.50
N GLY A 44 17.93 -1.32 -10.51
CA GLY A 44 18.19 0.10 -10.72
C GLY A 44 17.62 0.94 -9.58
N THR A 45 18.25 2.07 -9.29
CA THR A 45 17.66 3.05 -8.38
C THR A 45 16.40 3.62 -9.02
N PRO A 46 15.26 3.68 -8.32
CA PRO A 46 14.06 4.32 -8.83
C PRO A 46 14.33 5.77 -9.20
N PRO A 47 13.75 6.29 -10.28
CA PRO A 47 13.89 7.70 -10.62
C PRO A 47 13.35 8.57 -9.48
N ALA A 48 14.02 9.69 -9.21
CA ALA A 48 13.57 10.65 -8.21
C ALA A 48 12.25 11.28 -8.64
N ILE A 49 11.28 11.27 -7.73
CA ILE A 49 10.00 11.95 -7.91
C ILE A 49 10.17 13.38 -7.40
N GLN A 50 9.80 14.35 -8.22
CA GLN A 50 9.81 15.77 -7.84
C GLN A 50 8.39 16.32 -7.88
N ASN A 51 7.89 16.75 -6.74
CA ASN A 51 6.51 17.19 -6.54
C ASN A 51 5.49 16.08 -6.87
N VAL A 52 4.23 16.45 -7.02
CA VAL A 52 3.15 15.50 -7.35
C VAL A 52 3.07 15.32 -8.87
N GLN A 53 3.37 14.11 -9.34
CA GLN A 53 3.28 13.73 -10.75
C GLN A 53 2.00 12.96 -10.98
N VAL A 54 1.17 13.41 -11.93
CA VAL A 54 -0.15 12.83 -12.19
C VAL A 54 -0.17 12.16 -13.56
N THR A 55 -0.51 10.89 -13.59
CA THR A 55 -0.92 10.19 -14.82
C THR A 55 -2.43 10.01 -14.77
N ALA A 56 -3.16 10.80 -15.55
CA ALA A 56 -4.60 10.71 -15.67
C ALA A 56 -4.96 9.86 -16.90
N VAL A 57 -5.64 8.75 -16.67
CA VAL A 57 -6.11 7.85 -17.72
C VAL A 57 -7.53 8.22 -18.08
N GLU A 58 -7.74 8.68 -19.32
CA GLU A 58 -9.07 8.94 -19.85
C GLU A 58 -9.78 7.63 -20.13
N LYS A 59 -10.93 7.47 -19.51
CA LYS A 59 -11.78 6.30 -19.71
C LYS A 59 -13.24 6.67 -19.48
N ASP A 60 -14.12 6.20 -20.36
CA ASP A 60 -15.57 6.31 -20.12
C ASP A 60 -15.99 5.40 -18.96
N CYS A 61 -16.11 5.97 -17.77
CA CYS A 61 -16.44 5.30 -16.54
C CYS A 61 -17.31 6.18 -15.62
N LEU A 62 -18.11 5.53 -14.78
CA LEU A 62 -19.05 6.20 -13.88
C LEU A 62 -18.39 6.74 -12.60
N ALA A 63 -17.23 6.24 -12.25
CA ALA A 63 -16.53 6.61 -11.02
C ALA A 63 -15.03 6.74 -11.28
N THR A 64 -14.35 7.53 -10.45
CA THR A 64 -12.91 7.76 -10.51
C THR A 64 -12.17 6.85 -9.54
N ALA A 65 -11.17 6.12 -10.01
CA ALA A 65 -10.25 5.36 -9.17
C ALA A 65 -8.90 6.09 -9.07
N ILE A 66 -8.31 6.11 -7.87
CA ILE A 66 -7.08 6.86 -7.61
C ILE A 66 -6.09 5.95 -6.85
N SER A 67 -4.84 5.94 -7.30
CA SER A 67 -3.73 5.33 -6.59
C SER A 67 -2.61 6.36 -6.43
N ILE A 68 -2.02 6.42 -5.23
CA ILE A 68 -0.92 7.31 -4.88
C ILE A 68 0.25 6.45 -4.44
N GLY A 69 1.48 6.80 -4.76
CA GLY A 69 2.61 6.02 -4.25
C GLY A 69 3.97 6.62 -4.58
N PHE A 70 4.98 6.02 -3.94
CA PHE A 70 6.40 6.33 -4.15
C PHE A 70 7.27 5.15 -3.68
N PRO A 71 8.48 4.97 -4.24
CA PRO A 71 9.40 3.93 -3.78
C PRO A 71 9.82 4.14 -2.33
N ILE A 72 9.95 3.04 -1.57
CA ILE A 72 10.56 3.03 -0.25
C ILE A 72 11.64 1.96 -0.20
N ASP A 73 12.71 2.22 0.54
CA ASP A 73 13.81 1.27 0.75
C ASP A 73 13.60 0.52 2.07
N VAL A 74 12.47 -0.20 2.16
CA VAL A 74 12.11 -1.01 3.32
C VAL A 74 11.52 -2.33 2.86
N THR A 75 12.06 -3.43 3.38
CA THR A 75 11.54 -4.78 3.22
C THR A 75 11.35 -5.41 4.60
N ARG A 76 10.79 -6.60 4.68
CA ARG A 76 10.60 -7.31 5.97
C ARG A 76 11.90 -7.59 6.73
N SER A 77 13.06 -7.54 6.05
CA SER A 77 14.39 -7.64 6.69
C SER A 77 14.93 -6.32 7.22
N SER A 78 14.27 -5.20 6.94
CA SER A 78 14.73 -3.87 7.36
C SER A 78 14.37 -3.62 8.83
N ALA A 79 15.25 -2.93 9.56
CA ALA A 79 15.04 -2.59 10.97
C ALA A 79 13.76 -1.78 11.22
N ASP A 80 13.41 -0.89 10.28
CA ASP A 80 12.25 0.00 10.39
C ASP A 80 10.92 -0.66 9.96
N PHE A 81 10.94 -1.93 9.48
CA PHE A 81 9.76 -2.56 8.89
C PHE A 81 8.57 -2.63 9.85
N TYR A 82 8.80 -3.12 11.09
CA TYR A 82 7.71 -3.30 12.06
C TYR A 82 7.17 -1.95 12.56
N ALA A 83 8.02 -0.95 12.65
CA ALA A 83 7.61 0.42 12.96
C ALA A 83 6.70 0.99 11.86
N LEU A 84 7.07 0.82 10.59
CA LEU A 84 6.24 1.21 9.45
C LEU A 84 4.97 0.37 9.31
N LEU A 85 4.99 -0.91 9.70
CA LEU A 85 3.81 -1.76 9.71
C LEU A 85 2.74 -1.20 10.66
N ILE A 86 3.13 -0.73 11.85
CA ILE A 86 2.22 -0.05 12.79
C ILE A 86 1.70 1.26 12.18
N ALA A 87 2.58 2.09 11.62
CA ALA A 87 2.19 3.34 10.97
C ALA A 87 1.22 3.12 9.81
N ASN A 88 1.45 2.10 8.98
CA ASN A 88 0.57 1.72 7.87
C ASN A 88 -0.80 1.25 8.37
N SER A 89 -0.82 0.42 9.40
CA SER A 89 -2.08 -0.05 9.99
C SER A 89 -2.92 1.10 10.55
N TYR A 90 -2.27 2.08 11.17
CA TYR A 90 -2.93 3.31 11.62
C TYR A 90 -3.47 4.15 10.46
N LEU A 91 -2.69 4.31 9.39
CA LEU A 91 -3.11 5.12 8.25
C LEU A 91 -4.22 4.45 7.44
N GLY A 92 -4.04 3.18 7.04
CA GLY A 92 -4.99 2.56 6.12
C GLY A 92 -4.90 1.04 6.03
N GLU A 93 -5.04 0.31 7.15
CA GLU A 93 -5.08 -1.15 7.14
C GLU A 93 -6.18 -1.68 6.20
N HIS A 94 -5.82 -2.67 5.39
CA HIS A 94 -6.71 -3.19 4.36
C HIS A 94 -8.01 -3.75 4.91
N ARG A 95 -9.14 -3.22 4.43
CA ARG A 95 -10.50 -3.65 4.76
C ARG A 95 -10.81 -3.74 6.26
N THR A 96 -10.20 -2.89 7.05
CA THR A 96 -10.53 -2.73 8.46
C THR A 96 -11.05 -1.31 8.73
N PHE A 97 -11.84 -1.18 9.77
CA PHE A 97 -12.37 0.13 10.19
C PHE A 97 -11.42 0.92 11.10
N ASN A 98 -10.21 0.39 11.35
CA ASN A 98 -9.23 1.05 12.21
C ASN A 98 -8.36 2.08 11.48
N GLY A 99 -8.27 1.98 10.15
CA GLY A 99 -7.46 2.88 9.34
C GLY A 99 -8.02 4.31 9.31
N ARG A 100 -7.15 5.29 9.46
CA ARG A 100 -7.52 6.71 9.43
C ARG A 100 -8.13 7.11 8.08
N LEU A 101 -7.60 6.60 6.97
CA LEU A 101 -8.18 6.85 5.64
C LEU A 101 -9.63 6.34 5.58
N MET A 102 -9.88 5.10 6.04
CA MET A 102 -11.22 4.53 6.09
C MET A 102 -12.18 5.39 6.91
N THR A 103 -11.76 5.77 8.11
CA THR A 103 -12.59 6.60 9.01
C THR A 103 -12.85 7.98 8.40
N ARG A 104 -11.81 8.66 7.88
CA ARG A 104 -11.95 10.04 7.42
C ARG A 104 -12.66 10.16 6.07
N MET A 105 -12.49 9.20 5.18
CA MET A 105 -13.07 9.24 3.83
C MET A 105 -14.42 8.54 3.77
N ARG A 106 -14.52 7.32 4.30
CA ARG A 106 -15.76 6.54 4.24
C ARG A 106 -16.73 6.85 5.37
N GLU A 107 -16.31 6.66 6.64
CA GLU A 107 -17.26 6.71 7.77
C GLU A 107 -17.77 8.13 8.00
N VAL A 108 -16.87 9.11 7.97
CA VAL A 108 -17.21 10.51 8.27
C VAL A 108 -17.84 11.20 7.06
N ARG A 109 -17.41 10.89 5.84
CA ARG A 109 -17.80 11.64 4.62
C ARG A 109 -18.61 10.85 3.60
N GLY A 110 -18.68 9.54 3.73
CA GLY A 110 -19.40 8.70 2.77
C GLY A 110 -18.86 8.71 1.35
N LEU A 111 -17.56 9.06 1.14
CA LEU A 111 -17.00 9.27 -0.18
C LEU A 111 -16.99 8.01 -1.04
N ASN A 112 -16.72 6.84 -0.41
CA ASN A 112 -16.59 5.57 -1.10
C ASN A 112 -16.67 4.38 -0.15
N TYR A 113 -16.25 3.19 -0.64
CA TYR A 113 -16.32 1.91 0.10
C TYR A 113 -15.05 1.56 0.88
N GLY A 114 -14.00 2.39 0.81
CA GLY A 114 -12.80 2.20 1.62
C GLY A 114 -11.52 2.68 0.94
N ASP A 115 -10.58 3.06 1.77
CA ASP A 115 -9.32 3.65 1.39
C ASP A 115 -8.23 3.05 2.23
N TYR A 116 -7.16 2.58 1.58
CA TYR A 116 -6.16 1.73 2.20
C TYR A 116 -4.76 2.18 1.86
N SER A 117 -3.79 1.85 2.71
CA SER A 117 -2.36 2.07 2.46
C SER A 117 -1.56 0.79 2.60
N TYR A 118 -0.40 0.74 1.95
CA TYR A 118 0.48 -0.41 1.94
C TYR A 118 1.93 0.04 1.92
N ILE A 119 2.77 -0.65 2.69
CA ILE A 119 4.24 -0.49 2.68
C ILE A 119 4.94 -1.61 1.91
N GLU A 120 4.17 -2.52 1.36
CA GLU A 120 4.64 -3.60 0.50
C GLU A 120 3.75 -3.69 -0.74
N HIS A 121 4.27 -4.30 -1.80
CA HIS A 121 3.46 -4.65 -2.94
C HIS A 121 2.20 -5.40 -2.51
N PHE A 122 1.07 -4.91 -2.95
CA PHE A 122 -0.23 -5.50 -2.67
C PHE A 122 -0.95 -5.83 -3.97
N VAL A 123 -1.54 -7.02 -4.05
CA VAL A 123 -2.43 -7.43 -5.14
C VAL A 123 -3.78 -7.76 -4.53
N GLN A 124 -4.82 -7.17 -5.08
CA GLN A 124 -6.19 -7.51 -4.71
C GLN A 124 -6.54 -8.88 -5.29
N ASP A 125 -6.73 -9.88 -4.45
CA ASP A 125 -7.19 -11.21 -4.86
C ASP A 125 -8.65 -11.41 -4.41
N GLY A 126 -9.55 -11.23 -5.36
CA GLY A 126 -10.98 -11.42 -5.14
C GLY A 126 -11.52 -10.71 -3.90
N GLY A 127 -12.14 -11.48 -3.02
CA GLY A 127 -12.71 -11.00 -1.76
C GLY A 127 -11.75 -11.02 -0.56
N SER A 128 -10.47 -11.38 -0.73
CA SER A 128 -9.52 -11.50 0.38
C SER A 128 -9.41 -10.19 1.17
N THR A 129 -9.48 -10.31 2.49
CA THR A 129 -9.25 -9.21 3.42
C THR A 129 -7.81 -9.16 3.91
N PHE A 130 -6.97 -10.11 3.51
CA PHE A 130 -5.59 -10.23 3.96
C PHE A 130 -4.62 -10.06 2.79
N PRO A 131 -3.39 -9.57 3.05
CA PRO A 131 -2.33 -9.55 2.06
C PRO A 131 -2.07 -10.96 1.49
N ILE A 132 -1.81 -11.04 0.19
CA ILE A 132 -1.41 -12.30 -0.46
C ILE A 132 0.04 -12.60 -0.08
N THR A 133 0.35 -13.90 0.03
CA THR A 133 1.72 -14.40 0.21
C THR A 133 2.37 -14.73 -1.14
N ASN A 134 3.67 -14.99 -1.16
CA ASN A 134 4.46 -15.34 -2.35
C ASN A 134 4.54 -14.23 -3.43
N ILE A 135 4.48 -12.98 -3.01
CA ILE A 135 4.64 -11.80 -3.89
C ILE A 135 5.79 -10.90 -3.44
N THR A 136 6.78 -11.49 -2.80
CA THR A 136 7.97 -10.81 -2.28
C THR A 136 8.73 -10.03 -3.36
N ARG A 137 9.29 -8.88 -2.98
CA ARG A 137 10.11 -8.02 -3.84
C ARG A 137 11.34 -7.55 -3.09
N SER A 138 12.44 -7.40 -3.82
CA SER A 138 13.67 -6.80 -3.31
C SER A 138 13.61 -5.27 -3.24
N GLN A 139 12.65 -4.65 -3.93
CA GLN A 139 12.36 -3.22 -3.89
C GLN A 139 10.87 -3.01 -3.67
N GLN A 140 10.54 -2.19 -2.70
CA GLN A 140 9.16 -1.92 -2.30
C GLN A 140 8.74 -0.49 -2.60
N TYR A 141 7.46 -0.22 -2.43
CA TYR A 141 6.88 1.10 -2.54
C TYR A 141 5.75 1.26 -1.52
N PHE A 142 5.61 2.48 -1.04
CA PHE A 142 4.43 2.89 -0.30
C PHE A 142 3.32 3.22 -1.30
N SER A 143 2.09 2.84 -0.99
CA SER A 143 0.94 3.23 -1.80
C SER A 143 -0.32 3.50 -0.97
N ILE A 144 -1.18 4.38 -1.48
CA ILE A 144 -2.55 4.58 -1.02
C ILE A 144 -3.48 4.25 -2.18
N TRP A 145 -4.50 3.45 -1.91
CA TRP A 145 -5.56 3.13 -2.85
C TRP A 145 -6.86 3.78 -2.37
N ILE A 146 -7.40 4.67 -3.18
CA ILE A 146 -8.72 5.26 -2.99
C ILE A 146 -9.70 4.48 -3.86
N ARG A 147 -10.63 3.80 -3.23
CA ARG A 147 -11.71 3.09 -3.95
C ARG A 147 -12.49 4.08 -4.79
N PRO A 148 -13.14 3.62 -5.87
CA PRO A 148 -13.82 4.52 -6.77
C PRO A 148 -14.76 5.50 -6.05
N VAL A 149 -14.59 6.77 -6.37
CA VAL A 149 -15.39 7.89 -5.88
C VAL A 149 -16.20 8.50 -7.02
N GLN A 150 -17.27 9.19 -6.69
CA GLN A 150 -18.04 9.96 -7.67
C GLN A 150 -17.17 11.07 -8.29
N PRO A 151 -17.30 11.35 -9.60
CA PRO A 151 -16.41 12.29 -10.29
C PRO A 151 -16.36 13.69 -9.67
N GLN A 152 -17.46 14.19 -9.11
CA GLN A 152 -17.51 15.50 -8.45
C GLN A 152 -16.67 15.57 -7.17
N HIS A 153 -16.40 14.44 -6.52
CA HIS A 153 -15.61 14.36 -5.29
C HIS A 153 -14.14 13.92 -5.51
N ARG A 154 -13.75 13.61 -6.75
CA ARG A 154 -12.43 13.03 -7.05
C ARG A 154 -11.24 13.89 -6.60
N GLN A 155 -11.33 15.22 -6.76
CA GLN A 155 -10.27 16.14 -6.34
C GLN A 155 -10.22 16.27 -4.82
N PHE A 156 -11.39 16.36 -4.16
CA PHE A 156 -11.48 16.41 -2.71
C PHE A 156 -10.89 15.13 -2.10
N ALA A 157 -11.26 13.97 -2.61
CA ALA A 157 -10.76 12.68 -2.13
C ALA A 157 -9.22 12.56 -2.26
N LEU A 158 -8.66 12.98 -3.39
CA LEU A 158 -7.20 13.03 -3.59
C LEU A 158 -6.53 13.96 -2.57
N ARG A 159 -7.06 15.18 -2.40
CA ARG A 159 -6.53 16.14 -1.43
C ARG A 159 -6.61 15.62 0.00
N LEU A 160 -7.73 15.04 0.39
CA LEU A 160 -7.93 14.50 1.74
C LEU A 160 -6.93 13.37 2.04
N ALA A 161 -6.71 12.45 1.10
CA ALA A 161 -5.75 11.37 1.29
C ALA A 161 -4.32 11.88 1.46
N ILE A 162 -3.90 12.86 0.66
CA ILE A 162 -2.56 13.47 0.78
C ILE A 162 -2.47 14.33 2.05
N PHE A 163 -3.52 15.03 2.42
CA PHE A 163 -3.59 15.81 3.66
C PHE A 163 -3.45 14.92 4.91
N GLU A 164 -4.10 13.75 4.94
CA GLU A 164 -3.97 12.79 6.03
C GLU A 164 -2.57 12.16 6.08
N LEU A 165 -1.96 11.90 4.92
CA LEU A 165 -0.56 11.45 4.86
C LEU A 165 0.40 12.54 5.37
N GLU A 166 0.21 13.82 4.98
CA GLU A 166 1.01 14.92 5.47
C GLU A 166 0.90 15.09 6.99
N ARG A 167 -0.32 14.99 7.53
CA ARG A 167 -0.54 15.04 8.99
C ARG A 167 0.24 13.94 9.70
N LEU A 168 0.17 12.71 9.18
CA LEU A 168 0.93 11.60 9.76
C LEU A 168 2.44 11.87 9.71
N VAL A 169 2.98 12.38 8.60
CA VAL A 169 4.40 12.69 8.46
C VAL A 169 4.85 13.82 9.39
N ARG A 170 4.03 14.85 9.52
CA ARG A 170 4.33 16.05 10.34
C ARG A 170 4.17 15.78 11.83
N ASP A 171 3.05 15.21 12.23
CA ASP A 171 2.63 15.09 13.63
C ASP A 171 3.04 13.73 14.25
N GLY A 172 3.19 12.70 13.42
CA GLY A 172 3.39 11.33 13.89
C GLY A 172 2.12 10.74 14.50
N MET A 173 2.30 9.68 15.28
CA MET A 173 1.27 9.06 16.10
C MET A 173 1.39 9.50 17.54
N THR A 174 0.27 9.61 18.25
CA THR A 174 0.23 9.76 19.71
C THR A 174 0.45 8.42 20.42
N GLN A 175 0.72 8.45 21.72
CA GLN A 175 0.87 7.22 22.52
C GLN A 175 -0.39 6.35 22.48
N GLU A 176 -1.56 6.97 22.57
CA GLU A 176 -2.84 6.26 22.53
C GLU A 176 -3.08 5.58 21.18
N GLU A 177 -2.84 6.29 20.06
CA GLU A 177 -2.98 5.76 18.70
C GLU A 177 -2.00 4.60 18.46
N PHE A 178 -0.77 4.73 18.92
CA PHE A 178 0.25 3.71 18.83
C PHE A 178 -0.15 2.43 19.59
N GLU A 179 -0.52 2.54 20.85
CA GLU A 179 -0.88 1.39 21.68
C GLU A 179 -2.12 0.66 21.16
N ARG A 180 -3.14 1.42 20.76
CA ARG A 180 -4.35 0.87 20.15
C ARG A 180 -4.03 0.12 18.87
N THR A 181 -3.24 0.71 17.98
CA THR A 181 -2.89 0.11 16.68
C THR A 181 -2.00 -1.11 16.85
N ARG A 182 -0.99 -1.04 17.73
CA ARG A 182 -0.10 -2.16 18.05
C ARG A 182 -0.90 -3.34 18.59
N THR A 183 -1.79 -3.10 19.55
CA THR A 183 -2.67 -4.12 20.13
C THR A 183 -3.58 -4.74 19.08
N PHE A 184 -4.19 -3.92 18.23
CA PHE A 184 -5.00 -4.38 17.12
C PHE A 184 -4.19 -5.32 16.19
N LEU A 185 -3.02 -4.90 15.72
CA LEU A 185 -2.17 -5.70 14.83
C LEU A 185 -1.78 -7.05 15.45
N LYS A 186 -1.43 -7.09 16.72
CA LYS A 186 -1.09 -8.33 17.44
C LYS A 186 -2.25 -9.34 17.44
N HIS A 187 -3.48 -8.88 17.52
CA HIS A 187 -4.65 -9.74 17.46
C HIS A 187 -5.05 -10.08 16.02
N TYR A 188 -5.04 -9.10 15.14
CA TYR A 188 -5.43 -9.23 13.74
C TYR A 188 -4.49 -10.16 12.95
N SER A 189 -3.19 -10.09 13.20
CA SER A 189 -2.20 -10.94 12.55
C SER A 189 -2.40 -12.45 12.81
N LYS A 190 -3.05 -12.83 13.91
CA LYS A 190 -3.42 -14.23 14.18
C LYS A 190 -4.40 -14.80 13.15
N LEU A 191 -5.13 -13.94 12.45
CA LEU A 191 -6.06 -14.32 11.39
C LEU A 191 -5.35 -14.56 10.05
N TRP A 192 -4.14 -14.00 9.86
CA TRP A 192 -3.46 -14.01 8.56
C TRP A 192 -3.00 -15.39 8.11
N ALA A 193 -2.73 -16.29 9.05
CA ALA A 193 -2.18 -17.61 8.77
C ALA A 193 -3.04 -18.75 9.37
N GLN A 194 -4.36 -18.63 9.27
CA GLN A 194 -5.27 -19.67 9.77
C GLN A 194 -5.28 -20.94 8.90
N ASP A 195 -4.99 -20.81 7.61
CA ASP A 195 -4.87 -21.95 6.71
C ASP A 195 -3.40 -22.31 6.43
N GLN A 196 -3.17 -23.58 6.06
CA GLN A 196 -1.83 -24.10 5.82
C GLN A 196 -1.14 -23.47 4.61
N ASN A 197 -1.90 -23.13 3.57
CA ASN A 197 -1.36 -22.53 2.36
C ASN A 197 -0.78 -21.14 2.67
N ARG A 198 -1.50 -20.32 3.43
CA ARG A 198 -1.02 -19.01 3.85
C ARG A 198 0.20 -19.11 4.78
N ARG A 199 0.18 -20.06 5.74
CA ARG A 199 1.35 -20.31 6.60
C ARG A 199 2.58 -20.67 5.78
N LEU A 200 2.42 -21.58 4.81
CA LEU A 200 3.50 -21.95 3.90
C LEU A 200 4.00 -20.73 3.11
N GLY A 201 3.08 -19.94 2.57
CA GLY A 201 3.42 -18.73 1.83
C GLY A 201 4.25 -17.75 2.65
N TYR A 202 3.85 -17.47 3.90
CA TYR A 202 4.65 -16.60 4.80
C TYR A 202 6.02 -17.17 5.14
N LEU A 203 6.15 -18.50 5.28
CA LEU A 203 7.46 -19.13 5.48
C LEU A 203 8.35 -18.99 4.25
N MET A 204 7.78 -19.11 3.05
CA MET A 204 8.50 -18.89 1.79
C MET A 204 8.93 -17.42 1.65
N ASP A 205 8.07 -16.49 2.01
CA ASP A 205 8.39 -15.06 2.05
C ASP A 205 9.53 -14.78 3.03
N SER A 206 9.48 -15.37 4.24
CA SER A 206 10.55 -15.25 5.24
C SER A 206 11.88 -15.80 4.71
N ARG A 207 11.84 -16.92 4.00
CA ARG A 207 13.03 -17.48 3.33
C ARG A 207 13.61 -16.54 2.28
N PHE A 208 12.74 -15.87 1.50
CA PHE A 208 13.17 -14.90 0.50
C PHE A 208 13.87 -13.68 1.14
N TYR A 209 13.32 -13.16 2.23
CA TYR A 209 13.89 -12.01 2.94
C TYR A 209 15.05 -12.37 3.87
N GLY A 210 15.33 -13.65 4.10
CA GLY A 210 16.35 -14.10 5.05
C GLY A 210 16.01 -13.78 6.50
N THR A 211 14.72 -13.79 6.84
CA THR A 211 14.21 -13.54 8.20
C THR A 211 13.75 -14.83 8.86
N ASP A 212 13.54 -14.78 10.17
CA ASP A 212 12.81 -15.80 10.90
C ASP A 212 11.36 -15.93 10.41
N ASP A 213 10.62 -16.93 10.88
CA ASP A 213 9.20 -17.09 10.57
C ASP A 213 8.41 -15.82 10.95
N TYR A 214 8.04 -15.07 9.92
CA TYR A 214 7.39 -13.76 10.06
C TYR A 214 6.16 -13.81 10.95
N ILE A 215 5.28 -14.80 10.74
CA ILE A 215 4.01 -14.87 11.48
C ILE A 215 4.22 -15.26 12.94
N SER A 216 5.11 -16.20 13.22
CA SER A 216 5.36 -16.65 14.60
C SER A 216 6.10 -15.61 15.44
N THR A 217 6.96 -14.81 14.82
CA THR A 217 7.75 -13.77 15.49
C THR A 217 7.05 -12.41 15.56
N LEU A 218 6.08 -12.15 14.68
CA LEU A 218 5.43 -10.84 14.55
C LEU A 218 4.90 -10.24 15.86
N PRO A 219 4.17 -10.99 16.74
CA PRO A 219 3.68 -10.40 17.99
C PRO A 219 4.81 -9.91 18.91
N ALA A 220 5.90 -10.67 19.01
CA ALA A 220 7.06 -10.29 19.81
C ALA A 220 7.78 -9.08 19.19
N LYS A 221 7.95 -9.08 17.87
CA LYS A 221 8.54 -7.93 17.16
C LYS A 221 7.74 -6.65 17.32
N LEU A 222 6.42 -6.74 17.32
CA LEU A 222 5.56 -5.57 17.60
C LEU A 222 5.71 -5.06 19.04
N ASP A 223 5.97 -5.95 20.01
CA ASP A 223 6.21 -5.57 21.42
C ASP A 223 7.56 -4.85 21.61
N GLU A 224 8.54 -5.16 20.79
CA GLU A 224 9.87 -4.51 20.81
C GLU A 224 9.83 -3.07 20.27
N VAL A 225 8.81 -2.70 19.45
CA VAL A 225 8.72 -1.38 18.81
C VAL A 225 8.23 -0.33 19.81
N THR A 226 8.87 0.84 19.79
CA THR A 226 8.47 2.01 20.57
C THR A 226 7.79 3.06 19.69
N LEU A 227 7.01 3.97 20.31
CA LEU A 227 6.40 5.11 19.61
C LEU A 227 7.47 6.00 18.94
N GLU A 228 8.61 6.20 19.60
CA GLU A 228 9.71 6.99 19.05
C GLU A 228 10.23 6.39 17.74
N GLN A 229 10.43 5.06 17.72
CA GLN A 229 10.84 4.34 16.50
C GLN A 229 9.79 4.45 15.39
N VAL A 230 8.48 4.34 15.71
CA VAL A 230 7.41 4.53 14.72
C VAL A 230 7.46 5.94 14.13
N ASN A 231 7.51 6.96 14.96
CA ASN A 231 7.53 8.34 14.50
C ASN A 231 8.84 8.70 13.76
N ALA A 232 9.96 8.07 14.10
CA ALA A 232 11.21 8.20 13.35
C ALA A 232 11.11 7.53 11.97
N ALA A 233 10.54 6.32 11.91
CA ALA A 233 10.35 5.60 10.65
C ALA A 233 9.36 6.32 9.71
N ILE A 234 8.28 6.88 10.25
CA ILE A 234 7.34 7.72 9.48
C ILE A 234 8.11 8.87 8.80
N ARG A 235 8.84 9.67 9.57
CA ARG A 235 9.58 10.82 9.03
C ARG A 235 10.70 10.43 8.06
N LYS A 236 11.28 9.27 8.23
CA LYS A 236 12.38 8.77 7.37
C LYS A 236 11.89 8.24 6.03
N HIS A 237 10.77 7.53 6.02
CA HIS A 237 10.35 6.73 4.87
C HIS A 237 9.09 7.22 4.17
N LEU A 238 8.24 8.01 4.84
CA LEU A 238 7.02 8.55 4.26
C LEU A 238 7.18 10.01 3.89
N ASN A 239 6.51 10.43 2.83
CA ASN A 239 6.44 11.83 2.42
C ASN A 239 5.09 12.12 1.76
N ALA A 240 4.65 13.37 1.78
CA ALA A 240 3.42 13.83 1.15
C ALA A 240 3.66 14.83 -0.01
N SER A 241 4.93 15.04 -0.39
CA SER A 241 5.30 16.08 -1.35
C SER A 241 5.73 15.52 -2.70
N ASN A 242 6.43 14.38 -2.70
CA ASN A 242 7.00 13.78 -3.90
C ASN A 242 6.27 12.46 -4.19
N LEU A 243 5.18 12.55 -4.96
CA LEU A 243 4.21 11.47 -5.16
C LEU A 243 3.97 11.21 -6.63
N CYS A 244 3.81 9.94 -6.99
CA CYS A 244 3.16 9.53 -8.23
C CYS A 244 1.68 9.29 -7.95
N VAL A 245 0.80 9.88 -8.75
CA VAL A 245 -0.65 9.70 -8.68
C VAL A 245 -1.13 9.13 -10.01
N ALA A 246 -1.78 7.99 -9.97
CA ALA A 246 -2.47 7.40 -11.11
C ALA A 246 -3.98 7.52 -10.90
N VAL A 247 -4.66 8.08 -11.89
CA VAL A 247 -6.11 8.30 -11.83
C VAL A 247 -6.75 7.74 -13.08
N ILE A 248 -7.82 6.96 -12.93
CA ILE A 248 -8.67 6.52 -14.04
C ILE A 248 -10.01 7.24 -13.89
N THR A 249 -10.36 8.05 -14.87
CA THR A 249 -11.54 8.92 -14.78
C THR A 249 -12.05 9.31 -16.17
N LYS A 250 -13.32 9.67 -16.24
CA LYS A 250 -13.87 10.41 -17.37
C LYS A 250 -13.56 11.91 -17.21
N GLY A 251 -13.19 12.60 -18.28
CA GLY A 251 -12.81 14.01 -18.24
C GLY A 251 -11.46 14.23 -17.55
N ALA A 252 -10.45 13.44 -17.92
CA ALA A 252 -9.10 13.51 -17.36
C ALA A 252 -8.43 14.87 -17.62
N ASP A 253 -8.73 15.53 -18.75
CA ASP A 253 -8.21 16.86 -19.09
C ASP A 253 -8.70 17.93 -18.10
N GLU A 254 -10.01 17.99 -17.86
CA GLU A 254 -10.59 18.91 -16.87
C GLU A 254 -10.03 18.63 -15.47
N PHE A 255 -9.96 17.35 -15.07
CA PHE A 255 -9.41 16.96 -13.78
C PHE A 255 -7.97 17.44 -13.60
N LEU A 256 -7.08 17.17 -14.56
CA LEU A 256 -5.68 17.57 -14.48
C LEU A 256 -5.52 19.10 -14.51
N LYS A 257 -6.30 19.80 -15.36
CA LYS A 257 -6.32 21.27 -15.41
C LYS A 257 -6.73 21.88 -14.07
N ASP A 258 -7.77 21.34 -13.45
CA ASP A 258 -8.29 21.81 -12.16
C ASP A 258 -7.27 21.58 -11.02
N LEU A 259 -6.54 20.46 -11.04
CA LEU A 259 -5.43 20.21 -10.10
C LEU A 259 -4.28 21.22 -10.29
N ILE A 260 -3.86 21.45 -11.53
CA ILE A 260 -2.76 22.36 -11.87
C ILE A 260 -3.09 23.81 -11.47
N THR A 261 -4.34 24.22 -11.62
CA THR A 261 -4.80 25.58 -11.26
C THR A 261 -5.16 25.71 -9.79
N ASN A 262 -5.07 24.63 -9.02
CA ASN A 262 -5.53 24.56 -7.62
C ASN A 262 -6.98 25.03 -7.45
N LYS A 263 -7.85 24.73 -8.41
CA LYS A 263 -9.29 25.05 -8.32
C LYS A 263 -9.85 24.42 -7.02
N PRO A 264 -10.57 25.17 -6.19
CA PRO A 264 -11.19 24.62 -5.00
C PRO A 264 -12.13 23.44 -5.31
N SER A 265 -12.13 22.44 -4.43
CA SER A 265 -12.96 21.23 -4.56
C SER A 265 -13.80 21.04 -3.29
N PRO A 266 -14.86 21.83 -3.08
CA PRO A 266 -15.69 21.74 -1.88
C PRO A 266 -16.37 20.37 -1.80
N MET A 267 -16.49 19.84 -0.57
CA MET A 267 -17.29 18.65 -0.29
C MET A 267 -18.77 19.04 -0.26
N THR A 268 -19.62 18.18 -0.81
CA THR A 268 -21.07 18.29 -0.73
C THR A 268 -21.66 17.02 -0.12
N TYR A 269 -22.65 17.18 0.75
CA TYR A 269 -23.29 16.08 1.45
C TYR A 269 -24.75 15.97 1.04
N GLU A 270 -25.22 14.73 0.88
CA GLU A 270 -26.65 14.44 0.75
C GLU A 270 -27.32 14.30 2.14
N ALA A 271 -26.52 13.93 3.15
CA ALA A 271 -26.99 13.76 4.53
C ALA A 271 -26.97 15.08 5.29
N GLU A 272 -27.92 15.24 6.21
CA GLU A 272 -27.97 16.33 7.19
C GLU A 272 -27.19 15.97 8.46
N GLY A 273 -26.82 16.98 9.28
CA GLY A 273 -26.25 16.77 10.60
C GLY A 273 -24.74 16.42 10.59
N ILE A 274 -24.02 16.79 9.54
CA ILE A 274 -22.55 16.63 9.51
C ILE A 274 -21.92 17.48 10.63
N PRO A 275 -21.00 16.90 11.44
CA PRO A 275 -20.36 17.63 12.55
C PRO A 275 -19.64 18.90 12.07
N ALA A 276 -19.73 19.96 12.88
CA ALA A 276 -19.18 21.28 12.52
C ALA A 276 -17.65 21.27 12.33
N ASP A 277 -16.94 20.43 13.08
CA ASP A 277 -15.49 20.24 12.96
C ASP A 277 -15.13 19.56 11.62
N VAL A 278 -15.96 18.66 11.13
CA VAL A 278 -15.79 18.03 9.81
C VAL A 278 -15.98 19.07 8.70
N ILE A 279 -17.02 19.89 8.79
CA ILE A 279 -17.25 20.98 7.82
C ILE A 279 -16.09 21.98 7.81
N ALA A 280 -15.55 22.32 9.00
CA ALA A 280 -14.39 23.20 9.10
C ALA A 280 -13.15 22.59 8.44
N GLU A 281 -12.87 21.31 8.67
CA GLU A 281 -11.78 20.58 8.02
C GLU A 281 -11.97 20.50 6.51
N ASP A 282 -13.20 20.26 6.04
CA ASP A 282 -13.52 20.25 4.61
C ASP A 282 -13.17 21.55 3.92
N GLY A 283 -13.39 22.68 4.58
CA GLY A 283 -12.97 23.99 4.08
C GLY A 283 -11.45 24.07 3.88
N VAL A 284 -10.66 23.48 4.77
CA VAL A 284 -9.20 23.39 4.65
C VAL A 284 -8.79 22.46 3.52
N VAL A 285 -9.38 21.27 3.46
CA VAL A 285 -9.07 20.26 2.43
C VAL A 285 -9.46 20.72 1.03
N ALA A 286 -10.60 21.41 0.90
CA ALA A 286 -11.10 21.91 -0.39
C ALA A 286 -10.10 22.82 -1.11
N VAL A 287 -9.26 23.54 -0.38
CA VAL A 287 -8.24 24.46 -0.91
C VAL A 287 -6.82 23.98 -0.66
N TYR A 288 -6.64 22.77 -0.15
CA TYR A 288 -5.32 22.21 0.12
C TYR A 288 -4.52 22.09 -1.18
N LYS A 289 -3.35 22.76 -1.20
CA LYS A 289 -2.53 22.88 -2.40
C LYS A 289 -1.70 21.62 -2.64
N LEU A 290 -1.89 21.03 -3.81
CA LEU A 290 -1.02 19.99 -4.33
C LEU A 290 0.00 20.64 -5.28
N ASN A 291 1.28 20.45 -5.01
CA ASN A 291 2.35 20.97 -5.89
C ASN A 291 2.49 20.07 -7.12
N ILE A 292 1.61 20.27 -8.10
CA ILE A 292 1.59 19.45 -9.31
C ILE A 292 2.79 19.78 -10.21
N ASN A 293 3.60 18.76 -10.52
CA ASN A 293 4.65 18.85 -11.52
C ASN A 293 4.04 18.75 -12.92
N ARG A 294 3.81 19.91 -13.55
CA ARG A 294 3.15 20.00 -14.88
C ARG A 294 3.91 19.25 -15.96
N SER A 295 5.25 19.32 -15.95
CA SER A 295 6.09 18.71 -16.99
C SER A 295 6.16 17.19 -16.89
N ALA A 296 5.93 16.64 -15.69
CA ALA A 296 5.92 15.20 -15.43
C ALA A 296 4.49 14.63 -15.32
N SER A 297 3.46 15.47 -15.49
CA SER A 297 2.06 15.03 -15.50
C SER A 297 1.54 14.87 -16.91
N LYS A 298 0.73 13.85 -17.14
CA LYS A 298 0.23 13.50 -18.49
C LYS A 298 -1.17 12.90 -18.46
N ILE A 299 -1.82 12.96 -19.62
CA ILE A 299 -3.05 12.23 -19.90
C ILE A 299 -2.71 11.08 -20.84
N VAL A 300 -3.34 9.94 -20.64
CA VAL A 300 -3.17 8.74 -21.46
C VAL A 300 -4.55 8.15 -21.74
N GLU A 301 -4.81 7.80 -22.99
CA GLU A 301 -6.02 7.03 -23.32
C GLU A 301 -5.91 5.61 -22.78
N ALA A 302 -7.02 5.06 -22.27
CA ALA A 302 -7.02 3.73 -21.66
C ALA A 302 -6.48 2.65 -22.61
N GLU A 303 -6.77 2.75 -23.90
CA GLU A 303 -6.35 1.81 -24.95
C GLU A 303 -4.84 1.90 -25.26
N GLU A 304 -4.16 2.96 -24.81
CA GLU A 304 -2.73 3.19 -25.06
C GLU A 304 -1.84 2.84 -23.87
N MET A 305 -2.45 2.53 -22.71
CA MET A 305 -1.73 2.27 -21.44
C MET A 305 -0.71 1.13 -21.53
N PHE A 306 -0.91 0.16 -22.43
CA PHE A 306 -0.10 -1.05 -22.54
C PHE A 306 0.51 -1.24 -23.94
N LYS A 307 0.52 -0.19 -24.75
CA LYS A 307 1.24 -0.15 -26.01
C LYS A 307 2.64 0.43 -25.78
#